data_79a1ca1303fc0e46c120360625fbfa84
#
_entry.id   79a1ca1303fc0e46c120360625fbfa84
#
_cell.length_a   1.000
_cell.length_b   1.000
_cell.length_c   1.000
_cell.angle_alpha   90.00
_cell.angle_beta   90.00
_cell.angle_gamma   90.00
#
_symmetry.space_group_name_H-M   'P 1'
#
loop_
_entity.id
_entity.type
_entity.pdbx_description
1 polymer ?
#
loop_
_entity_poly.entity_id
_entity_poly.type
_entity_poly.pdbx_seq_one_letter_code
_entity_poly.pdbx_strand_id
1 'polypeptide(L)'
;MTRGYFWIGFGLAVVGTLLFSVKSILIKLAYQAGSDADGVMLLRMLMAIPVYALIAWALWQRYPQKGAQIPARTWLALIGLGFMGYFVSSWLDLMGLELISAQLERLTLFTYPIMVAILGALFFKQPLTRKIILALTLSYIGIWLIYAQEASLAGDGVAKGTLLVALAAFSFAFYVLFSRAIIAQVGSLWFTSWAMLAACVWVVVFFGVTMNWTEFELNPQILLWTFLLAIFSTVIPSFMISEAIARLGPAQTGIIGSLGPVFTIALAVWILAEPFTLSHLIGFTLVMIGVGVLTIKRKTSSKQP
;
A
#
# COMPACT_ATOMS: atom_id res chain seq x y z
N MET A 1 10.07 -23.28 -15.00
CA MET A 1 8.69 -22.91 -14.64
C MET A 1 7.76 -23.37 -15.73
N THR A 2 6.70 -24.11 -15.40
CA THR A 2 5.69 -24.47 -16.41
C THR A 2 4.93 -23.24 -16.87
N ARG A 3 4.53 -23.20 -18.13
CA ARG A 3 3.81 -22.06 -18.74
C ARG A 3 2.56 -21.67 -17.92
N GLY A 4 1.85 -22.66 -17.38
CA GLY A 4 0.68 -22.44 -16.52
C GLY A 4 1.00 -21.74 -15.19
N TYR A 5 2.12 -22.07 -14.55
CA TYR A 5 2.56 -21.46 -13.29
C TYR A 5 2.81 -19.95 -13.44
N PHE A 6 3.39 -19.53 -14.56
CA PHE A 6 3.61 -18.12 -14.89
C PHE A 6 2.28 -17.37 -15.08
N TRP A 7 1.36 -17.91 -15.90
CA TRP A 7 0.10 -17.23 -16.20
C TRP A 7 -0.82 -17.09 -14.98
N ILE A 8 -0.80 -18.07 -14.07
CA ILE A 8 -1.53 -17.94 -12.79
C ILE A 8 -0.92 -16.79 -11.97
N GLY A 9 0.40 -16.73 -11.86
CA GLY A 9 1.08 -15.63 -11.15
C GLY A 9 0.78 -14.27 -11.76
N PHE A 10 0.75 -14.17 -13.10
CA PHE A 10 0.40 -12.95 -13.82
C PHE A 10 -1.06 -12.53 -13.54
N GLY A 11 -2.00 -13.44 -13.66
CA GLY A 11 -3.42 -13.18 -13.34
C GLY A 11 -3.62 -12.69 -11.91
N LEU A 12 -2.97 -13.36 -10.94
CA LEU A 12 -2.99 -12.95 -9.53
C LEU A 12 -2.41 -11.55 -9.33
N ALA A 13 -1.30 -11.21 -10.00
CA ALA A 13 -0.72 -9.89 -9.92
C ALA A 13 -1.64 -8.80 -10.48
N VAL A 14 -2.24 -9.03 -11.67
CA VAL A 14 -3.16 -8.07 -12.30
C VAL A 14 -4.40 -7.86 -11.46
N VAL A 15 -5.10 -8.95 -11.08
CA VAL A 15 -6.34 -8.86 -10.29
C VAL A 15 -6.06 -8.31 -8.90
N GLY A 16 -4.97 -8.73 -8.24
CA GLY A 16 -4.57 -8.19 -6.95
C GLY A 16 -4.26 -6.69 -7.01
N THR A 17 -3.58 -6.23 -8.07
CA THR A 17 -3.32 -4.81 -8.29
C THR A 17 -4.61 -4.02 -8.53
N LEU A 18 -5.54 -4.55 -9.33
CA LEU A 18 -6.84 -3.93 -9.57
C LEU A 18 -7.63 -3.79 -8.26
N LEU A 19 -7.71 -4.85 -7.46
CA LEU A 19 -8.39 -4.83 -6.16
C LEU A 19 -7.76 -3.83 -5.18
N PHE A 20 -6.43 -3.72 -5.15
CA PHE A 20 -5.76 -2.66 -4.37
C PHE A 20 -6.05 -1.25 -4.91
N SER A 21 -6.28 -1.12 -6.20
CA SER A 21 -6.57 0.18 -6.82
C SER A 21 -7.95 0.72 -6.47
N VAL A 22 -8.89 -0.17 -6.15
CA VAL A 22 -10.24 0.20 -5.68
C VAL A 22 -10.22 0.77 -4.25
N LYS A 23 -9.15 0.58 -3.47
CA LYS A 23 -9.01 1.01 -2.08
C LYS A 23 -9.41 2.47 -1.87
N SER A 24 -8.77 3.40 -2.57
CA SER A 24 -8.98 4.85 -2.40
C SER A 24 -10.41 5.27 -2.75
N ILE A 25 -11.01 4.57 -3.73
CA ILE A 25 -12.41 4.80 -4.13
C ILE A 25 -13.37 4.39 -3.02
N LEU A 26 -13.21 3.17 -2.47
CA LEU A 26 -14.07 2.68 -1.39
C LEU A 26 -13.95 3.53 -0.12
N ILE A 27 -12.75 4.04 0.19
CA ILE A 27 -12.53 4.97 1.30
C ILE A 27 -13.28 6.27 1.06
N LYS A 28 -13.15 6.88 -0.13
CA LYS A 28 -13.89 8.11 -0.48
C LYS A 28 -15.40 7.92 -0.41
N LEU A 29 -15.92 6.78 -0.84
CA LEU A 29 -17.35 6.44 -0.71
C LEU A 29 -17.78 6.29 0.75
N ALA A 30 -16.92 5.75 1.62
CA ALA A 30 -17.18 5.67 3.05
C ALA A 30 -17.20 7.09 3.70
N TYR A 31 -16.29 7.98 3.28
CA TYR A 31 -16.28 9.37 3.72
C TYR A 31 -17.55 10.12 3.26
N GLN A 32 -17.97 9.93 2.01
CA GLN A 32 -19.25 10.49 1.50
C GLN A 32 -20.46 9.96 2.24
N ALA A 33 -20.38 8.77 2.82
CA ALA A 33 -21.44 8.19 3.66
C ALA A 33 -21.42 8.69 5.11
N GLY A 34 -20.47 9.60 5.48
CA GLY A 34 -20.37 10.23 6.79
C GLY A 34 -19.34 9.64 7.74
N SER A 35 -18.48 8.70 7.29
CA SER A 35 -17.35 8.20 8.09
C SER A 35 -16.14 9.12 7.96
N ASP A 36 -15.26 9.06 8.95
CA ASP A 36 -13.94 9.69 8.96
C ASP A 36 -12.81 8.65 8.80
N ALA A 37 -11.56 9.13 8.79
CA ALA A 37 -10.39 8.27 8.66
C ALA A 37 -10.28 7.25 9.79
N ASP A 38 -10.61 7.64 11.00
CA ASP A 38 -10.51 6.82 12.20
C ASP A 38 -11.56 5.71 12.17
N GLY A 39 -12.80 6.04 11.83
CA GLY A 39 -13.90 5.09 11.67
C GLY A 39 -13.64 4.06 10.56
N VAL A 40 -13.21 4.54 9.39
CA VAL A 40 -12.84 3.63 8.27
C VAL A 40 -11.69 2.73 8.67
N MET A 41 -10.67 3.25 9.36
CA MET A 41 -9.52 2.47 9.80
C MET A 41 -9.94 1.37 10.78
N LEU A 42 -10.73 1.72 11.80
CA LEU A 42 -11.21 0.80 12.81
C LEU A 42 -12.09 -0.31 12.21
N LEU A 43 -13.14 0.07 11.47
CA LEU A 43 -14.08 -0.88 10.88
C LEU A 43 -13.40 -1.84 9.90
N ARG A 44 -12.55 -1.30 9.02
CA ARG A 44 -11.79 -2.12 8.07
C ARG A 44 -10.94 -3.18 8.78
N MET A 45 -10.23 -2.79 9.84
CA MET A 45 -9.36 -3.72 10.55
C MET A 45 -10.15 -4.71 11.40
N LEU A 46 -11.23 -4.29 12.07
CA LEU A 46 -12.14 -5.20 12.80
C LEU A 46 -12.70 -6.28 11.87
N MET A 47 -13.15 -5.90 10.67
CA MET A 47 -13.69 -6.86 9.69
C MET A 47 -12.61 -7.78 9.10
N ALA A 48 -11.35 -7.35 9.09
CA ALA A 48 -10.23 -8.15 8.59
C ALA A 48 -9.69 -9.15 9.64
N ILE A 49 -9.84 -8.89 10.95
CA ILE A 49 -9.34 -9.73 12.04
C ILE A 49 -9.74 -11.19 11.88
N PRO A 50 -11.03 -11.57 11.68
CA PRO A 50 -11.43 -12.97 11.64
C PRO A 50 -10.69 -13.75 10.56
N VAL A 51 -10.47 -13.12 9.40
CA VAL A 51 -9.81 -13.79 8.27
C VAL A 51 -8.32 -13.98 8.54
N TYR A 52 -7.62 -12.94 9.00
CA TYR A 52 -6.19 -13.04 9.32
C TYR A 52 -5.94 -13.98 10.51
N ALA A 53 -6.81 -13.93 11.54
CA ALA A 53 -6.73 -14.83 12.69
C ALA A 53 -6.95 -16.29 12.29
N LEU A 54 -7.94 -16.57 11.45
CA LEU A 54 -8.20 -17.91 10.93
C LEU A 54 -7.01 -18.47 10.14
N ILE A 55 -6.42 -17.65 9.26
CA ILE A 55 -5.26 -18.05 8.46
C ILE A 55 -4.03 -18.25 9.37
N ALA A 56 -3.77 -17.35 10.31
CA ALA A 56 -2.67 -17.46 11.25
C ALA A 56 -2.83 -18.73 12.12
N TRP A 57 -4.04 -18.99 12.61
CA TRP A 57 -4.36 -20.19 13.37
C TRP A 57 -4.17 -21.47 12.54
N ALA A 58 -4.68 -21.52 11.30
CA ALA A 58 -4.51 -22.66 10.40
C ALA A 58 -3.03 -22.94 10.08
N LEU A 59 -2.23 -21.88 9.86
CA LEU A 59 -0.79 -22.00 9.67
C LEU A 59 -0.09 -22.54 10.92
N TRP A 60 -0.50 -22.08 12.10
CA TRP A 60 0.05 -22.55 13.36
C TRP A 60 -0.26 -24.03 13.60
N GLN A 61 -1.51 -24.45 13.36
CA GLN A 61 -1.91 -25.85 13.49
C GLN A 61 -1.16 -26.77 12.52
N ARG A 62 -0.95 -26.29 11.29
CA ARG A 62 -0.28 -27.09 10.24
C ARG A 62 1.24 -27.17 10.43
N TYR A 63 1.85 -26.15 11.02
CA TYR A 63 3.30 -26.03 11.17
C TYR A 63 3.71 -25.54 12.57
N PRO A 64 3.33 -26.25 13.67
CA PRO A 64 3.55 -25.75 15.03
C PRO A 64 5.04 -25.59 15.36
N GLN A 65 5.87 -26.50 14.88
CA GLN A 65 7.32 -26.45 15.10
C GLN A 65 7.96 -25.21 14.48
N LYS A 66 7.46 -24.77 13.32
CA LYS A 66 7.95 -23.55 12.66
C LYS A 66 7.68 -22.31 13.51
N GLY A 67 6.47 -22.19 14.04
CA GLY A 67 6.10 -21.09 14.93
C GLY A 67 6.96 -21.03 16.20
N ALA A 68 7.18 -22.20 16.83
CA ALA A 68 7.99 -22.32 18.04
C ALA A 68 9.49 -22.04 17.81
N GLN A 69 10.00 -22.23 16.60
CA GLN A 69 11.39 -21.97 16.24
C GLN A 69 11.69 -20.52 15.85
N ILE A 70 10.66 -19.67 15.67
CA ILE A 70 10.85 -18.25 15.34
C ILE A 70 11.40 -17.53 16.59
N PRO A 71 12.59 -16.92 16.52
CA PRO A 71 13.16 -16.19 17.64
C PRO A 71 12.27 -15.02 18.08
N ALA A 72 12.27 -14.70 19.38
CA ALA A 72 11.52 -13.56 19.92
C ALA A 72 11.86 -12.23 19.21
N ARG A 73 13.11 -12.02 18.82
CA ARG A 73 13.55 -10.84 18.06
C ARG A 73 12.83 -10.75 16.70
N THR A 74 12.61 -11.88 16.03
CA THR A 74 11.90 -11.92 14.74
C THR A 74 10.41 -11.62 14.95
N TRP A 75 9.80 -12.09 16.04
CA TRP A 75 8.44 -11.72 16.41
C TRP A 75 8.29 -10.24 16.71
N LEU A 76 9.21 -9.64 17.48
CA LEU A 76 9.21 -8.20 17.75
C LEU A 76 9.37 -7.38 16.46
N ALA A 77 10.28 -7.80 15.57
CA ALA A 77 10.45 -7.15 14.27
C ALA A 77 9.18 -7.25 13.40
N LEU A 78 8.51 -8.40 13.39
CA LEU A 78 7.27 -8.63 12.66
C LEU A 78 6.15 -7.73 13.18
N ILE A 79 5.96 -7.66 14.51
CA ILE A 79 4.97 -6.79 15.17
C ILE A 79 5.26 -5.31 14.87
N GLY A 80 6.52 -4.89 15.03
CA GLY A 80 6.95 -3.52 14.74
C GLY A 80 6.79 -3.13 13.27
N LEU A 81 7.07 -4.04 12.34
CA LEU A 81 6.82 -3.81 10.92
C LEU A 81 5.33 -3.77 10.59
N GLY A 82 4.50 -4.59 11.23
CA GLY A 82 3.05 -4.49 11.13
C GLY A 82 2.53 -3.13 11.60
N PHE A 83 3.05 -2.64 12.72
CA PHE A 83 2.77 -1.29 13.24
C PHE A 83 3.13 -0.20 12.21
N MET A 84 4.36 -0.19 11.70
CA MET A 84 4.81 0.83 10.76
C MET A 84 4.10 0.76 9.41
N GLY A 85 3.98 -0.44 8.83
CA GLY A 85 3.51 -0.62 7.47
C GLY A 85 1.99 -0.58 7.31
N TYR A 86 1.25 -1.04 8.32
CA TYR A 86 -0.20 -1.20 8.21
C TYR A 86 -0.99 -0.34 9.20
N PHE A 87 -0.46 -0.02 10.38
CA PHE A 87 -1.10 0.94 11.26
C PHE A 87 -0.71 2.37 10.88
N VAL A 88 0.55 2.77 11.08
CA VAL A 88 0.99 4.16 10.87
C VAL A 88 0.80 4.59 9.42
N SER A 89 1.29 3.79 8.47
CA SER A 89 1.16 4.10 7.04
C SER A 89 -0.29 4.22 6.61
N SER A 90 -1.16 3.26 7.00
CA SER A 90 -2.55 3.28 6.58
C SER A 90 -3.35 4.40 7.23
N TRP A 91 -3.08 4.74 8.49
CA TRP A 91 -3.75 5.83 9.18
C TRP A 91 -3.40 7.18 8.57
N LEU A 92 -2.11 7.46 8.35
CA LEU A 92 -1.66 8.68 7.68
C LEU A 92 -2.24 8.82 6.27
N ASP A 93 -2.33 7.72 5.55
CA ASP A 93 -2.90 7.67 4.21
C ASP A 93 -4.41 7.98 4.20
N LEU A 94 -5.16 7.39 5.14
CA LEU A 94 -6.59 7.68 5.32
C LEU A 94 -6.82 9.15 5.68
N MET A 95 -6.11 9.69 6.68
CA MET A 95 -6.21 11.11 7.05
C MET A 95 -5.84 12.04 5.89
N GLY A 96 -4.84 11.68 5.09
CA GLY A 96 -4.47 12.43 3.90
C GLY A 96 -5.56 12.40 2.83
N LEU A 97 -6.15 11.23 2.60
CA LEU A 97 -7.22 11.03 1.61
C LEU A 97 -8.53 11.77 1.96
N GLU A 98 -8.75 12.16 3.21
CA GLU A 98 -9.84 13.08 3.54
C GLU A 98 -9.68 14.45 2.89
N LEU A 99 -8.44 14.92 2.73
CA LEU A 99 -8.08 16.28 2.35
C LEU A 99 -7.71 16.45 0.87
N ILE A 100 -7.39 15.36 0.16
CA ILE A 100 -6.96 15.38 -1.24
C ILE A 100 -7.77 14.40 -2.09
N SER A 101 -7.66 14.52 -3.43
CA SER A 101 -8.29 13.58 -4.36
C SER A 101 -7.67 12.18 -4.28
N ALA A 102 -8.43 11.16 -4.71
CA ALA A 102 -7.92 9.80 -4.84
C ALA A 102 -6.79 9.70 -5.90
N GLN A 103 -6.79 10.60 -6.87
CA GLN A 103 -5.74 10.70 -7.90
C GLN A 103 -4.42 11.17 -7.30
N LEU A 104 -4.42 12.28 -6.55
CA LEU A 104 -3.21 12.84 -5.91
C LEU A 104 -2.68 11.91 -4.81
N GLU A 105 -3.58 11.34 -3.97
CA GLU A 105 -3.21 10.32 -2.97
C GLU A 105 -2.46 9.18 -3.63
N ARG A 106 -3.04 8.59 -4.68
CA ARG A 106 -2.48 7.39 -5.29
C ARG A 106 -1.12 7.63 -5.92
N LEU A 107 -0.92 8.77 -6.57
CA LEU A 107 0.37 9.12 -7.17
C LEU A 107 1.43 9.42 -6.10
N THR A 108 1.05 10.13 -5.04
CA THR A 108 1.95 10.42 -3.92
C THR A 108 2.35 9.13 -3.20
N LEU A 109 1.41 8.26 -2.89
CA LEU A 109 1.68 6.97 -2.25
C LEU A 109 2.59 6.10 -3.14
N PHE A 110 2.39 6.14 -4.47
CA PHE A 110 3.17 5.33 -5.42
C PHE A 110 4.64 5.77 -5.55
N THR A 111 5.07 6.83 -4.86
CA THR A 111 6.50 7.19 -4.74
C THR A 111 7.27 6.32 -3.75
N TYR A 112 6.58 5.43 -2.98
CA TYR A 112 7.26 4.56 -2.01
C TYR A 112 8.46 3.77 -2.57
N PRO A 113 8.51 3.30 -3.84
CA PRO A 113 9.70 2.59 -4.35
C PRO A 113 10.94 3.49 -4.42
N ILE A 114 10.73 4.79 -4.67
CA ILE A 114 11.81 5.77 -4.66
C ILE A 114 12.32 5.97 -3.24
N MET A 115 11.39 6.06 -2.27
CA MET A 115 11.74 6.16 -0.85
C MET A 115 12.45 4.91 -0.35
N VAL A 116 12.07 3.71 -0.81
CA VAL A 116 12.81 2.46 -0.55
C VAL A 116 14.26 2.56 -1.05
N ALA A 117 14.49 3.13 -2.23
CA ALA A 117 15.83 3.31 -2.76
C ALA A 117 16.67 4.31 -1.94
N ILE A 118 16.05 5.40 -1.46
CA ILE A 118 16.70 6.39 -0.58
C ILE A 118 17.05 5.76 0.77
N LEU A 119 16.09 5.06 1.40
CA LEU A 119 16.32 4.35 2.66
C LEU A 119 17.38 3.25 2.50
N GLY A 120 17.39 2.55 1.35
CA GLY A 120 18.43 1.59 1.01
C GLY A 120 19.83 2.20 0.94
N ALA A 121 19.93 3.42 0.39
CA ALA A 121 21.19 4.16 0.40
C ALA A 121 21.61 4.57 1.82
N LEU A 122 20.67 5.03 2.64
CA LEU A 122 20.93 5.51 3.99
C LEU A 122 21.32 4.37 4.95
N PHE A 123 20.54 3.28 4.97
CA PHE A 123 20.72 2.19 5.95
C PHE A 123 21.69 1.10 5.47
N PHE A 124 21.76 0.85 4.17
CA PHE A 124 22.56 -0.23 3.59
C PHE A 124 23.67 0.26 2.68
N LYS A 125 23.98 1.58 2.70
CA LYS A 125 25.03 2.21 1.91
C LYS A 125 24.95 1.87 0.39
N GLN A 126 23.74 1.62 -0.10
CA GLN A 126 23.53 1.38 -1.52
C GLN A 126 23.74 2.69 -2.30
N PRO A 127 24.42 2.66 -3.46
CA PRO A 127 24.71 3.89 -4.19
C PRO A 127 23.43 4.52 -4.75
N LEU A 128 23.24 5.83 -4.53
CA LEU A 128 22.23 6.62 -5.22
C LEU A 128 22.64 6.80 -6.68
N THR A 129 22.02 6.02 -7.53
CA THR A 129 22.31 6.06 -8.96
C THR A 129 21.65 7.25 -9.65
N ARG A 130 22.18 7.67 -10.81
CA ARG A 130 21.54 8.71 -11.66
C ARG A 130 20.08 8.37 -12.00
N LYS A 131 19.74 7.08 -12.08
CA LYS A 131 18.36 6.63 -12.31
C LYS A 131 17.44 6.98 -11.13
N ILE A 132 17.91 6.83 -9.89
CA ILE A 132 17.14 7.19 -8.68
C ILE A 132 16.89 8.69 -8.66
N ILE A 133 17.91 9.51 -8.97
CA ILE A 133 17.79 10.97 -9.03
C ILE A 133 16.78 11.37 -10.11
N LEU A 134 16.88 10.81 -11.31
CA LEU A 134 15.93 11.06 -12.41
C LEU A 134 14.50 10.66 -12.03
N ALA A 135 14.33 9.49 -11.42
CA ALA A 135 13.03 9.02 -10.95
C ALA A 135 12.41 9.96 -9.91
N LEU A 136 13.21 10.42 -8.93
CA LEU A 136 12.83 11.44 -7.96
C LEU A 136 12.34 12.72 -8.66
N THR A 137 13.17 13.30 -9.51
CA THR A 137 12.87 14.57 -10.20
C THR A 137 11.56 14.46 -10.99
N LEU A 138 11.42 13.44 -11.82
CA LEU A 138 10.21 13.25 -12.64
C LEU A 138 8.96 13.04 -11.77
N SER A 139 9.03 12.18 -10.75
CA SER A 139 7.87 11.89 -9.91
C SER A 139 7.44 13.10 -9.09
N TYR A 140 8.37 13.83 -8.49
CA TYR A 140 8.01 15.01 -7.70
C TYR A 140 7.53 16.19 -8.55
N ILE A 141 8.05 16.39 -9.77
CA ILE A 141 7.49 17.36 -10.71
C ILE A 141 6.07 16.96 -11.09
N GLY A 142 5.82 15.67 -11.37
CA GLY A 142 4.49 15.16 -11.71
C GLY A 142 3.47 15.36 -10.59
N ILE A 143 3.84 15.04 -9.35
CA ILE A 143 2.99 15.26 -8.17
C ILE A 143 2.75 16.74 -7.94
N TRP A 144 3.78 17.58 -8.07
CA TRP A 144 3.66 19.02 -7.87
C TRP A 144 2.69 19.67 -8.86
N LEU A 145 2.65 19.22 -10.11
CA LEU A 145 1.69 19.74 -11.11
C LEU A 145 0.23 19.48 -10.68
N ILE A 146 -0.08 18.28 -10.19
CA ILE A 146 -1.42 17.92 -9.73
C ILE A 146 -1.73 18.65 -8.43
N TYR A 147 -0.78 18.65 -7.48
CA TYR A 147 -0.89 19.39 -6.22
C TYR A 147 -1.17 20.87 -6.44
N ALA A 148 -0.43 21.54 -7.32
CA ALA A 148 -0.61 22.97 -7.59
C ALA A 148 -2.02 23.28 -8.14
N GLN A 149 -2.57 22.40 -8.95
CA GLN A 149 -3.93 22.53 -9.44
C GLN A 149 -4.96 22.31 -8.32
N GLU A 150 -4.84 21.26 -7.53
CA GLU A 150 -5.75 21.00 -6.42
C GLU A 150 -5.67 22.10 -5.35
N ALA A 151 -4.48 22.56 -5.00
CA ALA A 151 -4.29 23.63 -4.03
C ALA A 151 -4.92 24.95 -4.48
N SER A 152 -4.92 25.24 -5.80
CA SER A 152 -5.60 26.41 -6.35
C SER A 152 -7.13 26.33 -6.26
N LEU A 153 -7.70 25.14 -6.16
CA LEU A 153 -9.14 24.90 -6.13
C LEU A 153 -9.68 24.65 -4.71
N ALA A 154 -8.94 23.91 -3.88
CA ALA A 154 -9.39 23.41 -2.58
C ALA A 154 -8.70 24.07 -1.36
N GLY A 155 -7.67 24.91 -1.56
CA GLY A 155 -7.04 25.69 -0.50
C GLY A 155 -6.04 24.92 0.38
N ASP A 156 -5.86 25.35 1.63
CA ASP A 156 -4.76 24.95 2.54
C ASP A 156 -4.77 23.47 2.97
N GLY A 157 -5.90 22.79 2.91
CA GLY A 157 -6.02 21.37 3.29
C GLY A 157 -5.18 20.44 2.40
N VAL A 158 -4.98 20.80 1.12
CA VAL A 158 -4.26 19.98 0.15
C VAL A 158 -2.79 19.76 0.53
N ALA A 159 -2.14 20.79 1.06
CA ALA A 159 -0.75 20.69 1.54
C ALA A 159 -0.62 19.68 2.69
N LYS A 160 -1.53 19.77 3.68
CA LYS A 160 -1.57 18.83 4.81
C LYS A 160 -1.85 17.41 4.34
N GLY A 161 -2.85 17.23 3.47
CA GLY A 161 -3.21 15.91 2.93
C GLY A 161 -2.07 15.27 2.14
N THR A 162 -1.43 16.03 1.26
CA THR A 162 -0.28 15.54 0.48
C THR A 162 0.90 15.16 1.38
N LEU A 163 1.18 15.95 2.42
CA LEU A 163 2.23 15.64 3.39
C LEU A 163 1.92 14.35 4.17
N LEU A 164 0.67 14.17 4.62
CA LEU A 164 0.25 12.95 5.33
C LEU A 164 0.44 11.71 4.46
N VAL A 165 0.03 11.76 3.18
CA VAL A 165 0.22 10.65 2.24
C VAL A 165 1.71 10.42 1.92
N ALA A 166 2.53 11.47 1.84
CA ALA A 166 3.97 11.34 1.66
C ALA A 166 4.63 10.65 2.87
N LEU A 167 4.22 10.99 4.09
CA LEU A 167 4.64 10.30 5.31
C LEU A 167 4.14 8.86 5.36
N ALA A 168 2.93 8.59 4.88
CA ALA A 168 2.41 7.23 4.71
C ALA A 168 3.27 6.40 3.76
N ALA A 169 3.64 6.98 2.60
CA ALA A 169 4.54 6.36 1.62
C ALA A 169 5.93 6.08 2.21
N PHE A 170 6.46 6.99 3.02
CA PHE A 170 7.73 6.81 3.73
C PHE A 170 7.66 5.69 4.77
N SER A 171 6.61 5.65 5.60
CA SER A 171 6.38 4.59 6.58
C SER A 171 6.23 3.22 5.90
N PHE A 172 5.51 3.17 4.78
CA PHE A 172 5.36 1.97 3.97
C PHE A 172 6.69 1.53 3.32
N ALA A 173 7.49 2.48 2.84
CA ALA A 173 8.81 2.20 2.29
C ALA A 173 9.74 1.58 3.33
N PHE A 174 9.69 2.06 4.57
CA PHE A 174 10.41 1.48 5.70
C PHE A 174 9.99 0.02 5.94
N TYR A 175 8.68 -0.22 6.00
CA TYR A 175 8.14 -1.57 6.10
C TYR A 175 8.64 -2.47 4.95
N VAL A 176 8.54 -2.03 3.71
CA VAL A 176 8.95 -2.82 2.54
C VAL A 176 10.44 -3.17 2.60
N LEU A 177 11.28 -2.20 2.98
CA LEU A 177 12.73 -2.40 3.06
C LEU A 177 13.12 -3.45 4.10
N PHE A 178 12.58 -3.35 5.31
CA PHE A 178 12.97 -4.20 6.43
C PHE A 178 12.19 -5.52 6.49
N SER A 179 10.99 -5.59 5.93
CA SER A 179 10.20 -6.84 5.88
C SER A 179 10.89 -7.95 5.05
N ARG A 180 11.71 -7.57 4.07
CA ARG A 180 12.35 -8.50 3.15
C ARG A 180 13.16 -9.59 3.85
N ALA A 181 13.93 -9.23 4.87
CA ALA A 181 14.74 -10.15 5.64
C ALA A 181 13.88 -11.12 6.47
N ILE A 182 12.79 -10.61 7.06
CA ILE A 182 11.88 -11.41 7.87
C ILE A 182 11.07 -12.37 6.98
N ILE A 183 10.58 -11.90 5.83
CA ILE A 183 9.88 -12.74 4.85
C ILE A 183 10.77 -13.91 4.38
N ALA A 184 12.06 -13.67 4.17
CA ALA A 184 12.99 -14.73 3.78
C ALA A 184 13.16 -15.82 4.86
N GLN A 185 13.01 -15.45 6.14
CA GLN A 185 13.11 -16.38 7.28
C GLN A 185 11.82 -17.17 7.49
N VAL A 186 10.66 -16.48 7.55
CA VAL A 186 9.39 -17.08 7.97
C VAL A 186 8.46 -17.43 6.81
N GLY A 187 8.73 -16.91 5.61
CA GLY A 187 7.87 -17.03 4.42
C GLY A 187 6.77 -15.97 4.38
N SER A 188 6.29 -15.66 3.16
CA SER A 188 5.35 -14.55 2.91
C SER A 188 4.01 -14.73 3.61
N LEU A 189 3.41 -15.93 3.57
CA LEU A 189 2.11 -16.21 4.21
C LEU A 189 2.16 -16.02 5.74
N TRP A 190 3.19 -16.54 6.40
CA TRP A 190 3.39 -16.37 7.84
C TRP A 190 3.58 -14.89 8.17
N PHE A 191 4.48 -14.24 7.46
CA PHE A 191 4.75 -12.82 7.66
C PHE A 191 3.49 -11.98 7.50
N THR A 192 2.77 -12.12 6.38
CA THR A 192 1.58 -11.31 6.09
C THR A 192 0.49 -11.53 7.12
N SER A 193 0.17 -12.79 7.45
CA SER A 193 -0.90 -13.09 8.40
C SER A 193 -0.63 -12.51 9.78
N TRP A 194 0.57 -12.70 10.32
CA TRP A 194 0.91 -12.22 11.66
C TRP A 194 1.18 -10.71 11.71
N ALA A 195 1.79 -10.12 10.69
CA ALA A 195 1.99 -8.66 10.63
C ALA A 195 0.66 -7.92 10.52
N MET A 196 -0.27 -8.43 9.71
CA MET A 196 -1.61 -7.86 9.58
C MET A 196 -2.43 -8.04 10.86
N LEU A 197 -2.35 -9.22 11.50
CA LEU A 197 -3.02 -9.43 12.77
C LEU A 197 -2.48 -8.51 13.87
N ALA A 198 -1.16 -8.34 13.95
CA ALA A 198 -0.55 -7.39 14.87
C ALA A 198 -1.01 -5.94 14.59
N ALA A 199 -1.07 -5.53 13.31
CA ALA A 199 -1.59 -4.22 12.93
C ALA A 199 -3.06 -4.05 13.34
N CYS A 200 -3.90 -5.06 13.14
CA CYS A 200 -5.28 -5.04 13.59
C CYS A 200 -5.40 -4.85 15.11
N VAL A 201 -4.57 -5.54 15.89
CA VAL A 201 -4.53 -5.38 17.36
C VAL A 201 -4.13 -3.94 17.73
N TRP A 202 -3.10 -3.38 17.10
CA TRP A 202 -2.70 -1.99 17.31
C TRP A 202 -3.82 -1.01 17.01
N VAL A 203 -4.55 -1.19 15.91
CA VAL A 203 -5.70 -0.36 15.53
C VAL A 203 -6.80 -0.43 16.60
N VAL A 204 -7.19 -1.65 16.98
CA VAL A 204 -8.27 -1.84 17.96
C VAL A 204 -7.92 -1.26 19.33
N VAL A 205 -6.68 -1.48 19.80
CA VAL A 205 -6.21 -0.92 21.07
C VAL A 205 -6.15 0.61 21.02
N PHE A 206 -5.58 1.19 19.96
CA PHE A 206 -5.43 2.63 19.82
C PHE A 206 -6.80 3.32 19.75
N PHE A 207 -7.64 2.94 18.79
CA PHE A 207 -8.95 3.57 18.61
C PHE A 207 -9.96 3.18 19.68
N GLY A 208 -9.80 1.99 20.29
CA GLY A 208 -10.60 1.60 21.46
C GLY A 208 -10.47 2.55 22.64
N VAL A 209 -9.28 3.22 22.76
CA VAL A 209 -9.00 4.17 23.84
C VAL A 209 -9.19 5.64 23.41
N THR A 210 -8.84 5.97 22.15
CA THR A 210 -8.76 7.37 21.69
C THR A 210 -10.01 7.86 20.99
N MET A 211 -10.85 6.95 20.47
CA MET A 211 -12.02 7.30 19.67
C MET A 211 -13.14 7.88 20.52
N ASN A 212 -13.78 8.94 20.03
CA ASN A 212 -14.99 9.47 20.63
C ASN A 212 -16.21 8.64 20.20
N TRP A 213 -16.56 7.64 21.00
CA TRP A 213 -17.66 6.71 20.70
C TRP A 213 -19.04 7.37 20.61
N THR A 214 -19.22 8.58 21.17
CA THR A 214 -20.50 9.30 21.11
C THR A 214 -20.73 9.96 19.75
N GLU A 215 -19.68 10.24 19.00
CA GLU A 215 -19.73 10.84 17.65
C GLU A 215 -19.58 9.77 16.55
N PHE A 216 -19.31 8.51 16.94
CA PHE A 216 -19.11 7.43 15.99
C PHE A 216 -20.45 6.98 15.38
N GLU A 217 -20.70 7.41 14.15
CA GLU A 217 -21.92 7.04 13.43
C GLU A 217 -21.72 5.75 12.63
N LEU A 218 -22.65 4.82 12.82
CA LEU A 218 -22.73 3.58 12.04
C LEU A 218 -24.00 3.61 11.20
N ASN A 219 -23.84 3.57 9.89
CA ASN A 219 -24.94 3.37 8.97
C ASN A 219 -24.67 2.20 8.01
N PRO A 220 -25.69 1.63 7.35
CA PRO A 220 -25.51 0.50 6.45
C PRO A 220 -24.54 0.77 5.27
N GLN A 221 -24.43 2.02 4.81
CA GLN A 221 -23.54 2.39 3.71
C GLN A 221 -22.06 2.37 4.16
N ILE A 222 -21.78 2.93 5.35
CA ILE A 222 -20.42 2.86 5.94
C ILE A 222 -20.01 1.41 6.12
N LEU A 223 -20.88 0.57 6.69
CA LEU A 223 -20.61 -0.85 6.88
C LEU A 223 -20.36 -1.58 5.56
N LEU A 224 -21.13 -1.28 4.52
CA LEU A 224 -20.95 -1.85 3.19
C LEU A 224 -19.58 -1.47 2.60
N TRP A 225 -19.25 -0.17 2.58
CA TRP A 225 -18.01 0.30 1.97
C TRP A 225 -16.78 -0.19 2.74
N THR A 226 -16.82 -0.18 4.07
CA THR A 226 -15.73 -0.69 4.90
C THR A 226 -15.59 -2.20 4.82
N PHE A 227 -16.68 -2.96 4.69
CA PHE A 227 -16.64 -4.40 4.44
C PHE A 227 -16.00 -4.71 3.07
N LEU A 228 -16.43 -4.05 2.00
CA LEU A 228 -15.84 -4.20 0.68
C LEU A 228 -14.35 -3.83 0.70
N LEU A 229 -13.98 -2.77 1.40
CA LEU A 229 -12.60 -2.34 1.61
C LEU A 229 -11.79 -3.41 2.35
N ALA A 230 -12.32 -3.96 3.45
CA ALA A 230 -11.64 -4.97 4.25
C ALA A 230 -11.39 -6.26 3.47
N ILE A 231 -12.39 -6.75 2.75
CA ILE A 231 -12.29 -8.04 2.05
C ILE A 231 -11.61 -7.88 0.68
N PHE A 232 -12.17 -7.01 -0.18
CA PHE A 232 -11.76 -6.94 -1.58
C PHE A 232 -10.53 -6.07 -1.83
N SER A 233 -10.28 -5.06 -0.98
CA SER A 233 -9.12 -4.18 -1.16
C SER A 233 -8.05 -4.33 -0.08
N THR A 234 -8.20 -5.23 0.89
CA THR A 234 -7.19 -5.49 1.91
C THR A 234 -6.84 -6.98 1.99
N VAL A 235 -7.77 -7.84 2.40
CA VAL A 235 -7.47 -9.25 2.63
C VAL A 235 -7.13 -10.00 1.35
N ILE A 236 -8.05 -10.05 0.39
CA ILE A 236 -7.87 -10.82 -0.85
C ILE A 236 -6.60 -10.38 -1.60
N PRO A 237 -6.40 -9.08 -1.90
CA PRO A 237 -5.24 -8.68 -2.69
C PRO A 237 -3.92 -8.87 -1.95
N SER A 238 -3.88 -8.81 -0.61
CA SER A 238 -2.65 -9.07 0.14
C SER A 238 -2.12 -10.48 -0.11
N PHE A 239 -2.99 -11.48 -0.13
CA PHE A 239 -2.61 -12.87 -0.45
C PHE A 239 -2.35 -13.08 -1.93
N MET A 240 -3.13 -12.47 -2.82
CA MET A 240 -2.91 -12.58 -4.27
C MET A 240 -1.55 -12.01 -4.67
N ILE A 241 -1.18 -10.84 -4.16
CA ILE A 241 0.13 -10.22 -4.43
C ILE A 241 1.26 -11.04 -3.81
N SER A 242 1.09 -11.55 -2.60
CA SER A 242 2.09 -12.43 -1.97
C SER A 242 2.33 -13.70 -2.80
N GLU A 243 1.28 -14.33 -3.31
CA GLU A 243 1.39 -15.50 -4.17
C GLU A 243 1.96 -15.15 -5.57
N ALA A 244 1.60 -13.97 -6.11
CA ALA A 244 2.20 -13.48 -7.34
C ALA A 244 3.72 -13.26 -7.19
N ILE A 245 4.17 -12.69 -6.05
CA ILE A 245 5.59 -12.53 -5.74
C ILE A 245 6.29 -13.89 -5.65
N ALA A 246 5.67 -14.88 -5.03
CA ALA A 246 6.22 -16.23 -4.95
C ALA A 246 6.39 -16.89 -6.33
N ARG A 247 5.48 -16.62 -7.27
CA ARG A 247 5.48 -17.22 -8.62
C ARG A 247 6.32 -16.45 -9.64
N LEU A 248 6.18 -15.13 -9.67
CA LEU A 248 6.82 -14.27 -10.68
C LEU A 248 8.13 -13.64 -10.19
N GLY A 249 8.27 -13.57 -8.86
CA GLY A 249 9.27 -12.76 -8.20
C GLY A 249 8.86 -11.29 -8.03
N PRO A 250 9.54 -10.57 -7.10
CA PRO A 250 9.15 -9.22 -6.71
C PRO A 250 9.26 -8.20 -7.85
N ALA A 251 10.23 -8.37 -8.75
CA ALA A 251 10.45 -7.42 -9.84
C ALA A 251 9.30 -7.43 -10.86
N GLN A 252 8.84 -8.61 -11.28
CA GLN A 252 7.75 -8.73 -12.26
C GLN A 252 6.41 -8.31 -11.65
N THR A 253 6.16 -8.73 -10.39
CA THR A 253 4.96 -8.31 -9.65
C THR A 253 4.94 -6.79 -9.46
N GLY A 254 6.08 -6.15 -9.16
CA GLY A 254 6.19 -4.70 -9.05
C GLY A 254 5.90 -3.97 -10.37
N ILE A 255 6.37 -4.50 -11.52
CA ILE A 255 6.05 -3.94 -12.85
C ILE A 255 4.54 -4.00 -13.10
N ILE A 256 3.88 -5.13 -12.78
CA ILE A 256 2.43 -5.25 -12.93
C ILE A 256 1.72 -4.31 -11.94
N GLY A 257 2.24 -4.18 -10.71
CA GLY A 257 1.74 -3.26 -9.69
C GLY A 257 1.74 -1.79 -10.12
N SER A 258 2.61 -1.40 -11.09
CA SER A 258 2.61 -0.05 -11.64
C SER A 258 1.36 0.31 -12.47
N LEU A 259 0.52 -0.67 -12.79
CA LEU A 259 -0.81 -0.43 -13.34
C LEU A 259 -1.80 0.14 -12.28
N GLY A 260 -1.47 0.00 -11.00
CA GLY A 260 -2.33 0.45 -9.90
C GLY A 260 -2.78 1.91 -10.01
N PRO A 261 -1.89 2.89 -10.16
CA PRO A 261 -2.28 4.29 -10.35
C PRO A 261 -3.18 4.50 -11.57
N VAL A 262 -2.95 3.79 -12.68
CA VAL A 262 -3.82 3.86 -13.87
C VAL A 262 -5.25 3.46 -13.53
N PHE A 263 -5.41 2.32 -12.86
CA PHE A 263 -6.72 1.83 -12.43
C PHE A 263 -7.39 2.77 -11.43
N THR A 264 -6.66 3.27 -10.45
CA THR A 264 -7.23 4.19 -9.45
C THR A 264 -7.70 5.48 -10.10
N ILE A 265 -6.91 6.09 -10.98
CA ILE A 265 -7.29 7.34 -11.68
C ILE A 265 -8.53 7.11 -12.55
N ALA A 266 -8.55 6.02 -13.33
CA ALA A 266 -9.72 5.69 -14.14
C ALA A 266 -11.00 5.52 -13.29
N LEU A 267 -10.89 4.83 -12.15
CA LEU A 267 -12.01 4.63 -11.22
C LEU A 267 -12.41 5.92 -10.50
N ALA A 268 -11.45 6.78 -10.13
CA ALA A 268 -11.71 8.06 -9.49
C ALA A 268 -12.50 9.00 -10.43
N VAL A 269 -12.11 9.07 -11.68
CA VAL A 269 -12.85 9.84 -12.70
C VAL A 269 -14.25 9.27 -12.92
N TRP A 270 -14.35 7.95 -13.05
CA TRP A 270 -15.63 7.31 -13.41
C TRP A 270 -16.62 7.22 -12.23
N ILE A 271 -16.15 6.88 -11.03
CA ILE A 271 -17.03 6.62 -9.86
C ILE A 271 -17.19 7.85 -8.98
N LEU A 272 -16.07 8.56 -8.71
CA LEU A 272 -16.07 9.73 -7.83
C LEU A 272 -16.29 11.04 -8.59
N ALA A 273 -16.40 10.99 -9.93
CA ALA A 273 -16.48 12.17 -10.80
C ALA A 273 -15.33 13.18 -10.57
N GLU A 274 -14.15 12.70 -10.16
CA GLU A 274 -12.97 13.55 -10.01
C GLU A 274 -12.56 14.14 -11.37
N PRO A 275 -12.20 15.43 -11.44
CA PRO A 275 -11.81 16.06 -12.70
C PRO A 275 -10.50 15.47 -13.23
N PHE A 276 -10.44 15.21 -14.53
CA PHE A 276 -9.22 14.78 -15.20
C PHE A 276 -8.80 15.83 -16.21
N THR A 277 -7.80 16.60 -15.87
CA THR A 277 -7.29 17.71 -16.66
C THR A 277 -5.94 17.39 -17.32
N LEU A 278 -5.42 18.32 -18.12
CA LEU A 278 -4.10 18.20 -18.73
C LEU A 278 -2.99 18.07 -17.67
N SER A 279 -3.12 18.77 -16.54
CA SER A 279 -2.17 18.65 -15.42
C SER A 279 -2.14 17.23 -14.83
N HIS A 280 -3.32 16.58 -14.69
CA HIS A 280 -3.41 15.19 -14.26
C HIS A 280 -2.74 14.25 -15.27
N LEU A 281 -2.98 14.43 -16.57
CA LEU A 281 -2.36 13.60 -17.62
C LEU A 281 -0.84 13.73 -17.62
N ILE A 282 -0.32 14.96 -17.58
CA ILE A 282 1.13 15.23 -17.58
C ILE A 282 1.75 14.73 -16.28
N GLY A 283 1.16 15.07 -15.14
CA GLY A 283 1.64 14.67 -13.80
C GLY A 283 1.69 13.16 -13.64
N PHE A 284 0.60 12.48 -13.99
CA PHE A 284 0.54 11.02 -14.03
C PHE A 284 1.63 10.40 -14.91
N THR A 285 1.78 10.91 -16.13
CA THR A 285 2.79 10.39 -17.09
C THR A 285 4.20 10.55 -16.53
N LEU A 286 4.53 11.70 -15.93
CA LEU A 286 5.83 11.94 -15.31
C LEU A 286 6.10 10.99 -14.13
N VAL A 287 5.12 10.78 -13.24
CA VAL A 287 5.25 9.83 -12.11
C VAL A 287 5.47 8.41 -12.63
N MET A 288 4.68 7.99 -13.63
CA MET A 288 4.79 6.64 -14.20
C MET A 288 6.15 6.41 -14.88
N ILE A 289 6.67 7.40 -15.62
CA ILE A 289 8.01 7.34 -16.21
C ILE A 289 9.06 7.29 -15.09
N GLY A 290 8.94 8.17 -14.08
CA GLY A 290 9.88 8.23 -12.95
C GLY A 290 10.00 6.89 -12.23
N VAL A 291 8.89 6.30 -11.79
CA VAL A 291 8.88 5.00 -11.14
C VAL A 291 9.30 3.87 -12.11
N GLY A 292 8.87 3.94 -13.38
CA GLY A 292 9.24 3.00 -14.42
C GLY A 292 10.75 2.90 -14.65
N VAL A 293 11.47 4.00 -14.58
CA VAL A 293 12.95 4.03 -14.68
C VAL A 293 13.63 3.18 -13.61
N LEU A 294 13.04 3.08 -12.40
CA LEU A 294 13.57 2.24 -11.31
C LEU A 294 13.28 0.76 -11.50
N THR A 295 12.13 0.41 -12.08
CA THR A 295 11.67 -0.97 -12.22
C THR A 295 12.34 -1.71 -13.38
N ILE A 296 12.84 -0.98 -14.39
CA ILE A 296 13.53 -1.57 -15.54
C ILE A 296 14.96 -2.00 -15.13
N LYS A 297 15.15 -3.30 -14.91
CA LYS A 297 16.48 -3.89 -14.71
C LYS A 297 17.34 -3.71 -15.96
N ARG A 298 18.56 -3.19 -15.80
CA ARG A 298 19.61 -3.31 -16.80
C ARG A 298 19.86 -4.81 -17.01
N LYS A 299 19.67 -5.33 -18.23
CA LYS A 299 20.30 -6.59 -18.63
C LYS A 299 21.81 -6.40 -18.44
N THR A 300 22.36 -6.90 -17.36
CA THR A 300 23.80 -7.06 -17.24
C THR A 300 24.16 -8.09 -18.29
N SER A 301 24.77 -7.63 -19.36
CA SER A 301 25.49 -8.49 -20.31
C SER A 301 26.53 -9.25 -19.49
N SER A 302 26.27 -10.50 -19.23
CA SER A 302 27.29 -11.45 -18.75
C SER A 302 28.24 -11.71 -19.91
N LYS A 303 29.18 -10.80 -20.13
CA LYS A 303 30.46 -11.18 -20.72
C LYS A 303 31.27 -11.71 -19.53
N GLN A 304 31.18 -13.00 -19.27
CA GLN A 304 32.25 -13.71 -18.62
C GLN A 304 33.33 -13.96 -19.68
N PRO A 305 34.63 -13.74 -19.34
CA PRO A 305 35.76 -14.09 -20.17
C PRO A 305 35.90 -15.59 -20.28
#